data_f9910721c0b3b17cf11e0ce4df25d0f9
#
_entry.id   f9910721c0b3b17cf11e0ce4df25d0f9
#
_cell.length_a   1.000
_cell.length_b   1.000
_cell.length_c   1.000
_cell.angle_alpha   90.00
_cell.angle_beta   90.00
_cell.angle_gamma   90.00
#
_symmetry.space_group_name_H-M   'P 1'
#
loop_
_entity.id
_entity.type
_entity.pdbx_description
1 polymer ?
#
loop_
_entity_poly.entity_id
_entity_poly.type
_entity_poly.pdbx_seq_one_letter_code
_entity_poly.pdbx_strand_id
1 'polypeptide(L)'
;TRLYAAQAEGCSPIVTAVLEGSDIIKPVRPKTVAKSLAIGNPADGYYAADAIRETGGWGAAVDDREIIAGMKLLGQTEGIFTETAGGVTVAVARKLIEENRIPREESIVVCITGQGLKTQEAVADHIGKPIRIKPTLDSFEERFLL
;
A
#
# COMPACT_ATOMS: atom_id res chain seq x y z
N THR A 1 -14.79 -16.73 1.82
CA THR A 1 -14.00 -15.48 1.59
C THR A 1 -12.59 -15.87 1.18
N ARG A 2 -12.08 -15.33 0.08
CA ARG A 2 -10.70 -15.50 -0.35
C ARG A 2 -9.81 -14.46 0.34
N LEU A 3 -8.61 -14.85 0.73
CA LEU A 3 -7.63 -13.97 1.34
C LEU A 3 -6.53 -13.64 0.33
N TYR A 4 -6.15 -12.37 0.28
CA TYR A 4 -5.11 -11.89 -0.62
C TYR A 4 -3.99 -11.20 0.17
N ALA A 5 -2.73 -11.60 -0.10
CA ALA A 5 -1.58 -10.97 0.52
C ALA A 5 -1.14 -9.72 -0.25
N ALA A 6 -0.90 -8.65 0.50
CA ALA A 6 -0.36 -7.41 -0.03
C ALA A 6 0.96 -7.07 0.68
N GLN A 7 2.08 -7.10 -0.05
CA GLN A 7 3.39 -6.76 0.51
C GLN A 7 4.13 -5.75 -0.38
N ALA A 8 5.12 -5.08 0.21
CA ALA A 8 6.06 -4.28 -0.56
C ALA A 8 7.09 -5.19 -1.24
N GLU A 9 7.47 -4.92 -2.49
CA GLU A 9 8.46 -5.71 -3.23
C GLU A 9 9.79 -5.82 -2.49
N GLY A 10 10.23 -4.74 -1.85
CA GLY A 10 11.43 -4.73 -1.03
C GLY A 10 11.32 -5.52 0.30
N CYS A 11 10.16 -6.12 0.60
CA CYS A 11 9.94 -7.00 1.75
C CYS A 11 8.68 -7.85 1.56
N SER A 12 8.77 -8.94 0.77
CA SER A 12 7.63 -9.77 0.38
C SER A 12 7.81 -11.28 0.66
N PRO A 13 8.28 -11.70 1.85
CA PRO A 13 8.58 -13.11 2.11
C PRO A 13 7.35 -14.02 2.04
N ILE A 14 6.17 -13.53 2.47
CA ILE A 14 4.92 -14.32 2.43
C ILE A 14 4.42 -14.44 0.99
N VAL A 15 4.37 -13.34 0.24
CA VAL A 15 3.96 -13.36 -1.17
C VAL A 15 4.87 -14.30 -1.98
N THR A 16 6.19 -14.22 -1.76
CA THR A 16 7.15 -15.12 -2.42
C THR A 16 6.83 -16.58 -2.14
N ALA A 17 6.61 -16.95 -0.89
CA ALA A 17 6.27 -18.33 -0.52
C ALA A 17 4.94 -18.79 -1.14
N VAL A 18 3.91 -17.93 -1.16
CA VAL A 18 2.62 -18.23 -1.81
C VAL A 18 2.81 -18.49 -3.31
N LEU A 19 3.57 -17.64 -4.01
CA LEU A 19 3.80 -17.77 -5.45
C LEU A 19 4.67 -18.97 -5.80
N GLU A 20 5.64 -19.32 -4.94
CA GLU A 20 6.49 -20.51 -5.09
C GLU A 20 5.79 -21.81 -4.67
N GLY A 21 4.61 -21.75 -4.06
CA GLY A 21 3.94 -22.91 -3.46
C GLY A 21 4.73 -23.52 -2.31
N SER A 22 5.53 -22.72 -1.61
CA SER A 22 6.45 -23.15 -0.56
C SER A 22 5.83 -22.97 0.83
N ASP A 23 6.05 -23.98 1.71
CA ASP A 23 5.71 -23.87 3.12
C ASP A 23 6.82 -23.18 3.94
N ILE A 24 7.97 -22.93 3.30
CA ILE A 24 9.10 -22.30 3.95
C ILE A 24 9.10 -20.81 3.65
N ILE A 25 8.96 -19.98 4.69
CA ILE A 25 9.15 -18.53 4.57
C ILE A 25 10.64 -18.22 4.66
N LYS A 26 11.23 -17.84 3.52
CA LYS A 26 12.64 -17.44 3.46
C LYS A 26 12.78 -16.01 4.01
N PRO A 27 13.58 -15.79 5.06
CA PRO A 27 13.81 -14.44 5.58
C PRO A 27 14.45 -13.53 4.53
N VAL A 28 14.04 -12.24 4.50
CA VAL A 28 14.59 -11.23 3.61
C VAL A 28 15.09 -10.02 4.41
N ARG A 29 16.03 -9.27 3.85
CA ARG A 29 16.45 -7.99 4.42
C ARG A 29 15.53 -6.89 3.87
N PRO A 30 14.69 -6.23 4.69
CA PRO A 30 13.74 -5.24 4.20
C PRO A 30 14.41 -4.01 3.59
N LYS A 31 13.85 -3.54 2.47
CA LYS A 31 14.23 -2.29 1.82
C LYS A 31 12.98 -1.66 1.16
N THR A 32 12.20 -0.88 1.91
CA THR A 32 10.98 -0.23 1.41
C THR A 32 10.61 1.00 2.23
N VAL A 33 9.83 1.91 1.66
CA VAL A 33 9.21 3.04 2.37
C VAL A 33 8.09 2.58 3.32
N ALA A 34 7.52 1.39 3.12
CA ALA A 34 6.48 0.81 3.97
C ALA A 34 7.08 0.22 5.26
N LYS A 35 7.56 1.10 6.13
CA LYS A 35 8.32 0.72 7.35
C LYS A 35 7.55 -0.20 8.30
N SER A 36 6.25 -0.01 8.46
CA SER A 36 5.39 -0.85 9.31
C SER A 36 5.24 -2.28 8.77
N LEU A 37 5.47 -2.50 7.48
CA LEU A 37 5.45 -3.80 6.81
C LEU A 37 6.85 -4.39 6.61
N ALA A 38 7.90 -3.70 7.03
CA ALA A 38 9.29 -4.11 6.82
C ALA A 38 9.73 -5.20 7.81
N ILE A 39 8.98 -6.30 7.86
CA ILE A 39 9.23 -7.46 8.72
C ILE A 39 9.76 -8.60 7.85
N GLY A 40 11.08 -8.67 7.74
CA GLY A 40 11.75 -9.61 6.84
C GLY A 40 11.70 -11.08 7.29
N ASN A 41 11.40 -11.33 8.57
CA ASN A 41 11.20 -12.67 9.13
C ASN A 41 9.88 -12.70 9.91
N PRO A 42 8.72 -12.83 9.24
CA PRO A 42 7.42 -12.79 9.89
C PRO A 42 7.18 -14.03 10.74
N ALA A 43 6.79 -13.83 12.02
CA ALA A 43 6.54 -14.92 12.96
C ALA A 43 5.42 -15.87 12.51
N ASP A 44 4.32 -15.30 11.97
CA ASP A 44 3.13 -16.06 11.53
C ASP A 44 3.09 -16.24 10.00
N GLY A 45 4.25 -16.10 9.32
CA GLY A 45 4.34 -16.17 7.87
C GLY A 45 3.81 -17.47 7.28
N TYR A 46 4.09 -18.61 7.93
CA TYR A 46 3.57 -19.93 7.55
C TYR A 46 2.03 -19.94 7.54
N TYR A 47 1.42 -19.56 8.66
CA TYR A 47 -0.05 -19.57 8.79
C TYR A 47 -0.73 -18.59 7.81
N ALA A 48 -0.10 -17.45 7.55
CA ALA A 48 -0.60 -16.51 6.57
C ALA A 48 -0.56 -17.10 5.14
N ALA A 49 0.55 -17.71 4.74
CA ALA A 49 0.67 -18.35 3.43
C ALA A 49 -0.31 -19.51 3.28
N ASP A 50 -0.51 -20.31 4.31
CA ASP A 50 -1.44 -21.43 4.35
C ASP A 50 -2.88 -20.96 4.21
N ALA A 51 -3.32 -19.98 5.01
CA ALA A 51 -4.66 -19.42 4.93
C ALA A 51 -4.97 -18.82 3.54
N ILE A 52 -3.99 -18.19 2.89
CA ILE A 52 -4.16 -17.68 1.52
C ILE A 52 -4.39 -18.82 0.54
N ARG A 53 -3.61 -19.90 0.62
CA ARG A 53 -3.75 -21.08 -0.23
C ARG A 53 -5.05 -21.82 0.01
N GLU A 54 -5.40 -22.11 1.27
CA GLU A 54 -6.63 -22.80 1.64
C GLU A 54 -7.89 -22.08 1.18
N THR A 55 -7.86 -20.75 1.16
CA THR A 55 -9.00 -19.94 0.71
C THR A 55 -9.05 -19.74 -0.80
N GLY A 56 -8.09 -20.28 -1.55
CA GLY A 56 -7.98 -20.07 -2.99
C GLY A 56 -7.66 -18.63 -3.36
N GLY A 57 -7.00 -17.92 -2.46
CA GLY A 57 -6.54 -16.53 -2.66
C GLY A 57 -5.23 -16.44 -3.44
N TRP A 58 -4.64 -15.26 -3.42
CA TRP A 58 -3.41 -14.96 -4.13
C TRP A 58 -2.61 -13.89 -3.40
N GLY A 59 -1.45 -13.54 -3.90
CA GLY A 59 -0.65 -12.45 -3.35
C GLY A 59 0.07 -11.68 -4.44
N ALA A 60 0.32 -10.41 -4.20
CA ALA A 60 1.19 -9.60 -5.03
C ALA A 60 2.06 -8.66 -4.18
N ALA A 61 3.17 -8.27 -4.76
CA ALA A 61 4.05 -7.25 -4.22
C ALA A 61 4.09 -6.04 -5.16
N VAL A 62 4.33 -4.86 -4.59
CA VAL A 62 4.37 -3.58 -5.29
C VAL A 62 5.62 -2.79 -4.88
N ASP A 63 6.18 -2.04 -5.80
CA ASP A 63 7.33 -1.20 -5.54
C ASP A 63 6.97 0.09 -4.75
N ASP A 64 7.99 0.83 -4.30
CA ASP A 64 7.78 2.04 -3.50
C ASP A 64 7.03 3.14 -4.26
N ARG A 65 7.11 3.20 -5.60
CA ARG A 65 6.38 4.16 -6.43
C ARG A 65 4.90 3.79 -6.52
N GLU A 66 4.61 2.51 -6.69
CA GLU A 66 3.25 1.97 -6.69
C GLU A 66 2.58 2.18 -5.32
N ILE A 67 3.33 2.04 -4.21
CA ILE A 67 2.86 2.33 -2.85
C ILE A 67 2.40 3.79 -2.73
N ILE A 68 3.24 4.74 -3.15
CA ILE A 68 2.91 6.17 -3.12
C ILE A 68 1.72 6.47 -4.04
N ALA A 69 1.67 5.85 -5.22
CA ALA A 69 0.53 5.99 -6.13
C ALA A 69 -0.77 5.46 -5.50
N GLY A 70 -0.70 4.34 -4.77
CA GLY A 70 -1.84 3.79 -4.02
C GLY A 70 -2.34 4.72 -2.92
N MET A 71 -1.43 5.35 -2.15
CA MET A 71 -1.79 6.36 -1.15
C MET A 71 -2.50 7.56 -1.80
N LYS A 72 -1.96 8.06 -2.92
CA LYS A 72 -2.56 9.18 -3.66
C LYS A 72 -3.92 8.82 -4.25
N LEU A 73 -4.04 7.63 -4.83
CA LEU A 73 -5.31 7.15 -5.39
C LEU A 73 -6.40 7.14 -4.33
N LEU A 74 -6.15 6.54 -3.18
CA LEU A 74 -7.11 6.48 -2.08
C LEU A 74 -7.50 7.89 -1.58
N GLY A 75 -6.53 8.79 -1.47
CA GLY A 75 -6.79 10.19 -1.10
C GLY A 75 -7.64 10.94 -2.13
N GLN A 76 -7.43 10.69 -3.42
CA GLN A 76 -8.13 11.36 -4.52
C GLN A 76 -9.55 10.83 -4.74
N THR A 77 -9.78 9.54 -4.53
CA THR A 77 -11.07 8.89 -4.81
C THR A 77 -11.98 8.84 -3.59
N GLU A 78 -11.42 8.60 -2.41
CA GLU A 78 -12.18 8.36 -1.18
C GLU A 78 -11.96 9.43 -0.09
N GLY A 79 -11.03 10.37 -0.31
CA GLY A 79 -10.68 11.37 0.70
C GLY A 79 -9.94 10.79 1.91
N ILE A 80 -9.40 9.58 1.81
CA ILE A 80 -8.72 8.89 2.91
C ILE A 80 -7.21 9.05 2.78
N PHE A 81 -6.59 9.73 3.75
CA PHE A 81 -5.14 9.80 3.86
C PHE A 81 -4.61 8.63 4.70
N THR A 82 -4.10 7.61 4.02
CA THR A 82 -3.54 6.40 4.63
C THR A 82 -2.03 6.46 4.78
N GLU A 83 -1.47 5.67 5.72
CA GLU A 83 -0.04 5.38 5.77
C GLU A 83 0.41 4.49 4.60
N THR A 84 1.73 4.28 4.45
CA THR A 84 2.30 3.45 3.38
C THR A 84 1.76 2.02 3.35
N ALA A 85 1.39 1.42 4.50
CA ALA A 85 0.77 0.10 4.55
C ALA A 85 -0.57 0.06 3.78
N GLY A 86 -1.44 1.08 3.95
CA GLY A 86 -2.67 1.20 3.18
C GLY A 86 -2.38 1.47 1.69
N GLY A 87 -1.31 2.21 1.38
CA GLY A 87 -0.83 2.37 0.00
C GLY A 87 -0.48 1.04 -0.65
N VAL A 88 0.22 0.15 0.06
CA VAL A 88 0.52 -1.22 -0.40
C VAL A 88 -0.78 -1.98 -0.68
N THR A 89 -1.74 -1.94 0.27
CA THR A 89 -2.99 -2.68 0.13
C THR A 89 -3.79 -2.22 -1.09
N VAL A 90 -3.92 -0.91 -1.30
CA VAL A 90 -4.64 -0.33 -2.45
C VAL A 90 -3.93 -0.67 -3.77
N ALA A 91 -2.61 -0.50 -3.83
CA ALA A 91 -1.83 -0.78 -5.04
C ALA A 91 -1.90 -2.27 -5.43
N VAL A 92 -1.79 -3.18 -4.45
CA VAL A 92 -1.92 -4.62 -4.69
C VAL A 92 -3.34 -5.00 -5.10
N ALA A 93 -4.38 -4.46 -4.46
CA ALA A 93 -5.76 -4.71 -4.85
C ALA A 93 -5.99 -4.31 -6.32
N ARG A 94 -5.54 -3.12 -6.71
CA ARG A 94 -5.59 -2.65 -8.10
C ARG A 94 -4.85 -3.59 -9.04
N LYS A 95 -3.62 -3.96 -8.73
CA LYS A 95 -2.79 -4.87 -9.54
C LYS A 95 -3.47 -6.22 -9.76
N LEU A 96 -4.01 -6.81 -8.69
CA LEU A 96 -4.71 -8.10 -8.78
C LEU A 96 -6.01 -8.04 -9.58
N ILE A 97 -6.73 -6.91 -9.56
CA ILE A 97 -7.89 -6.67 -10.40
C ILE A 97 -7.47 -6.53 -11.87
N GLU A 98 -6.43 -5.75 -12.17
CA GLU A 98 -5.89 -5.55 -13.52
C GLU A 98 -5.36 -6.87 -14.11
N GLU A 99 -4.78 -7.74 -13.28
CA GLU A 99 -4.31 -9.09 -13.65
C GLU A 99 -5.44 -10.15 -13.70
N ASN A 100 -6.70 -9.76 -13.49
CA ASN A 100 -7.87 -10.66 -13.41
C ASN A 100 -7.73 -11.77 -12.35
N ARG A 101 -6.99 -11.52 -11.28
CA ARG A 101 -6.89 -12.42 -10.11
C ARG A 101 -8.05 -12.23 -9.15
N ILE A 102 -8.63 -11.05 -9.12
CA ILE A 102 -9.87 -10.74 -8.40
C ILE A 102 -10.95 -10.45 -9.44
N PRO A 103 -12.01 -11.25 -9.52
CA PRO A 103 -13.14 -10.99 -10.42
C PRO A 103 -13.82 -9.65 -10.10
N ARG A 104 -14.21 -8.91 -11.14
CA ARG A 104 -14.83 -7.58 -11.00
C ARG A 104 -16.17 -7.59 -10.29
N GLU A 105 -16.87 -8.73 -10.33
CA GLU A 105 -18.20 -8.93 -9.74
C GLU A 105 -18.15 -9.23 -8.24
N GLU A 106 -16.96 -9.46 -7.69
CA GLU A 106 -16.81 -9.81 -6.29
C GLU A 106 -16.70 -8.55 -5.40
N SER A 107 -17.31 -8.64 -4.23
CA SER A 107 -17.13 -7.63 -3.19
C SER A 107 -15.74 -7.76 -2.58
N ILE A 108 -15.02 -6.65 -2.50
CA ILE A 108 -13.65 -6.60 -1.97
C ILE A 108 -13.64 -5.81 -0.67
N VAL A 109 -13.04 -6.37 0.37
CA VAL A 109 -12.70 -5.64 1.60
C VAL A 109 -11.21 -5.30 1.56
N VAL A 110 -10.91 -4.01 1.52
CA VAL A 110 -9.53 -3.49 1.55
C VAL A 110 -9.23 -2.98 2.96
N CYS A 111 -8.24 -3.59 3.63
CA CYS A 111 -7.90 -3.24 5.01
C CYS A 111 -6.97 -2.02 5.04
N ILE A 112 -7.51 -0.86 5.41
CA ILE A 112 -6.75 0.38 5.62
C ILE A 112 -6.51 0.55 7.12
N THR A 113 -5.32 0.15 7.57
CA THR A 113 -5.02 -0.06 8.98
C THR A 113 -4.34 1.11 9.68
N GLY A 114 -3.90 2.14 8.96
CA GLY A 114 -3.19 3.25 9.54
C GLY A 114 -3.36 4.58 8.82
N GLN A 115 -3.26 5.64 9.60
CA GLN A 115 -3.46 7.01 9.17
C GLN A 115 -2.15 7.61 8.62
N GLY A 116 -2.26 8.43 7.56
CA GLY A 116 -1.15 8.94 6.76
C GLY A 116 -0.15 9.84 7.48
N LEU A 117 -0.56 10.51 8.59
CA LEU A 117 0.37 11.31 9.38
C LEU A 117 1.50 10.49 10.03
N LYS A 118 1.37 9.16 10.10
CA LYS A 118 2.46 8.28 10.57
C LYS A 118 3.61 8.17 9.59
N THR A 119 3.37 8.41 8.30
CA THR A 119 4.37 8.27 7.22
C THR A 119 4.23 9.38 6.18
N GLN A 120 3.90 10.61 6.60
CA GLN A 120 3.69 11.75 5.70
C GLN A 120 4.92 12.06 4.84
N GLU A 121 6.11 11.78 5.34
CA GLU A 121 7.37 11.96 4.62
C GLU A 121 7.45 11.14 3.33
N ALA A 122 6.74 10.01 3.26
CA ALA A 122 6.73 9.17 2.07
C ALA A 122 6.05 9.82 0.87
N VAL A 123 5.10 10.74 1.11
CA VAL A 123 4.34 11.43 0.04
C VAL A 123 4.71 12.91 -0.10
N ALA A 124 5.49 13.47 0.81
CA ALA A 124 5.76 14.92 0.88
C ALA A 124 6.32 15.50 -0.43
N ASP A 125 7.19 14.76 -1.12
CA ASP A 125 7.76 15.17 -2.41
C ASP A 125 6.87 14.84 -3.62
N HIS A 126 5.76 14.15 -3.40
CA HIS A 126 4.84 13.67 -4.43
C HIS A 126 3.48 14.37 -4.45
N ILE A 127 3.27 15.32 -3.54
CA ILE A 127 2.09 16.18 -3.44
C ILE A 127 2.51 17.64 -3.60
N GLY A 128 1.53 18.52 -3.81
CA GLY A 128 1.79 19.96 -3.95
C GLY A 128 2.50 20.55 -2.74
N LYS A 129 3.52 21.38 -2.97
CA LYS A 129 4.21 22.08 -1.89
C LYS A 129 3.34 23.22 -1.33
N PRO A 130 3.31 23.44 -0.01
CA PRO A 130 2.64 24.58 0.58
C PRO A 130 3.24 25.90 0.04
N ILE A 131 2.37 26.82 -0.35
CA ILE A 131 2.78 28.16 -0.76
C ILE A 131 2.70 29.06 0.47
N ARG A 132 3.83 29.66 0.83
CA ARG A 132 3.87 30.63 1.93
C ARG A 132 3.39 32.00 1.45
N ILE A 133 2.44 32.57 2.18
CA ILE A 133 1.92 33.93 1.99
C ILE A 133 1.96 34.66 3.35
N LYS A 134 1.86 36.00 3.34
CA LYS A 134 1.59 36.77 4.55
C LYS A 134 0.12 36.51 5.00
N PRO A 135 -0.20 36.64 6.28
CA PRO A 135 -1.58 36.45 6.76
C PRO A 135 -2.44 37.69 6.48
N THR A 136 -2.53 38.10 5.22
CA THR A 136 -3.31 39.25 4.73
C THR A 136 -4.05 38.87 3.48
N LEU A 137 -5.23 39.50 3.25
CA LEU A 137 -6.04 39.26 2.07
C LEU A 137 -5.27 39.63 0.79
N ASP A 138 -4.61 40.79 0.77
CA ASP A 138 -3.81 41.25 -0.37
C ASP A 138 -2.79 40.21 -0.81
N SER A 139 -2.08 39.59 0.16
CA SER A 139 -1.06 38.57 -0.15
C SER A 139 -1.67 37.26 -0.71
N PHE A 140 -2.91 36.95 -0.32
CA PHE A 140 -3.66 35.85 -0.91
C PHE A 140 -4.12 36.20 -2.33
N GLU A 141 -4.72 37.38 -2.52
CA GLU A 141 -5.21 37.85 -3.82
C GLU A 141 -4.10 37.99 -4.84
N GLU A 142 -2.97 38.58 -4.47
CA GLU A 142 -1.78 38.67 -5.33
C GLU A 142 -1.27 37.30 -5.80
N ARG A 143 -1.51 36.26 -5.04
CA ARG A 143 -0.99 34.91 -5.36
C ARG A 143 -1.98 34.03 -6.10
N PHE A 144 -3.27 34.19 -5.86
CA PHE A 144 -4.30 33.23 -6.30
C PHE A 144 -5.46 33.81 -7.13
N LEU A 145 -5.65 35.15 -7.12
CA LEU A 145 -6.74 35.82 -7.84
C LEU A 145 -6.25 36.69 -9.01
N LEU A 146 -5.23 36.20 -9.73
CA LEU A 146 -4.80 36.83 -10.99
C LEU A 146 -5.82 36.64 -12.10
#